data_20a3dbb92906b3e5c348af32d06f7647
#
_entry.id   20a3dbb92906b3e5c348af32d06f7647
#
_cell.length_a   1.000
_cell.length_b   1.000
_cell.length_c   1.000
_cell.angle_alpha   90.00
_cell.angle_beta   90.00
_cell.angle_gamma   90.00
#
_symmetry.space_group_name_H-M   'P 1'
#
loop_
_entity.id
_entity.type
_entity.pdbx_description
1 polymer ?
#
loop_
_entity_poly.entity_id
_entity_poly.type
_entity_poly.pdbx_seq_one_letter_code
_entity_poly.pdbx_strand_id
1 'polypeptide(L)'
;MYKRQDIKFGTSLKLLARTQDSIRENTLNNHSVLSVCRKAVLKEDIEPFTTLHNYIMNNYHDVDGDMDNGLAEILTSAYKDKRKRKFFTQMLKKADLNIMEYRPIIEDRVIPQEYRERILKENIPERMKDVLLRPTNDTISFLNHSDNGDFEIPMELQSKGTQKYIRILDALYDMVTATHIYYLDELGEDLHYDLLFYYLNVFIFNSDKSQLIITSQETTLLSQDLINENRGTVWFVDKNHVTASSEYSRGDSFGLHKNLSLYNSYRVGRLGAKPELGSIFIDLDD
;
A
#
# COMPACT_ATOMS: atom_id res chain seq x y z
N MET A 1 -0.05 30.95 -2.68
CA MET A 1 -0.75 30.91 -1.37
C MET A 1 -2.11 30.25 -1.60
N TYR A 2 -2.24 28.95 -1.28
CA TYR A 2 -3.49 28.24 -1.47
C TYR A 2 -4.55 28.83 -0.56
N LYS A 3 -5.67 29.30 -1.13
CA LYS A 3 -6.81 29.74 -0.33
C LYS A 3 -7.41 28.53 0.38
N ARG A 4 -7.51 28.62 1.70
CA ARG A 4 -8.22 27.65 2.54
C ARG A 4 -9.62 27.44 1.98
N GLN A 5 -9.99 26.20 1.72
CA GLN A 5 -11.37 25.89 1.35
C GLN A 5 -12.27 26.18 2.56
N ASP A 6 -13.41 26.80 2.32
CA ASP A 6 -14.39 27.06 3.39
C ASP A 6 -15.00 25.75 3.87
N ILE A 7 -14.89 25.48 5.17
CA ILE A 7 -15.42 24.24 5.77
C ILE A 7 -16.91 24.47 6.03
N LYS A 8 -17.75 23.76 5.26
CA LYS A 8 -19.20 23.75 5.43
C LYS A 8 -19.65 22.49 6.16
N PHE A 9 -20.46 22.67 7.19
CA PHE A 9 -21.02 21.56 7.95
C PHE A 9 -22.44 21.26 7.45
N GLY A 10 -22.72 19.98 7.25
CA GLY A 10 -24.06 19.52 6.88
C GLY A 10 -25.05 19.69 8.06
N THR A 11 -26.32 19.94 7.74
CA THR A 11 -27.38 20.14 8.73
C THR A 11 -27.68 18.90 9.61
N SER A 12 -27.29 17.73 9.16
CA SER A 12 -27.40 16.46 9.93
C SER A 12 -26.42 16.40 11.11
N LEU A 13 -25.31 17.16 11.03
CA LEU A 13 -24.36 17.31 12.12
C LEU A 13 -24.79 18.45 13.03
N LYS A 14 -25.41 18.13 14.17
CA LYS A 14 -25.85 19.10 15.18
C LYS A 14 -24.67 19.62 16.00
N LEU A 15 -23.74 20.32 15.37
CA LEU A 15 -22.58 20.94 16.03
C LEU A 15 -22.93 22.33 16.55
N LEU A 16 -22.50 22.63 17.76
CA LEU A 16 -22.58 24.01 18.28
C LEU A 16 -21.73 24.97 17.45
N ALA A 17 -22.15 26.22 17.30
CA ALA A 17 -21.42 27.20 16.49
C ALA A 17 -19.97 27.36 16.94
N ARG A 18 -19.70 27.39 18.25
CA ARG A 18 -18.34 27.46 18.81
C ARG A 18 -17.46 26.26 18.41
N THR A 19 -18.05 25.07 18.28
CA THR A 19 -17.34 23.86 17.86
C THR A 19 -17.01 23.93 16.37
N GLN A 20 -17.93 24.39 15.54
CA GLN A 20 -17.70 24.62 14.11
C GLN A 20 -16.56 25.65 13.88
N ASP A 21 -16.57 26.76 14.62
CA ASP A 21 -15.54 27.79 14.53
C ASP A 21 -14.19 27.26 14.98
N SER A 22 -14.13 26.51 16.09
CA SER A 22 -12.92 25.87 16.56
C SER A 22 -12.34 24.87 15.51
N ILE A 23 -13.19 24.11 14.85
CA ILE A 23 -12.74 23.21 13.76
C ILE A 23 -12.16 24.03 12.59
N ARG A 24 -12.84 25.10 12.16
CA ARG A 24 -12.37 25.97 11.08
C ARG A 24 -11.02 26.60 11.40
N GLU A 25 -10.86 27.12 12.61
CA GLU A 25 -9.64 27.81 13.05
C GLU A 25 -8.44 26.86 13.17
N ASN A 26 -8.67 25.64 13.66
CA ASN A 26 -7.60 24.67 13.92
C ASN A 26 -7.30 23.76 12.73
N THR A 27 -8.12 23.73 11.68
CA THR A 27 -7.84 22.96 10.46
C THR A 27 -6.88 23.73 9.55
N LEU A 28 -5.60 23.40 9.62
CA LEU A 28 -4.57 23.94 8.74
C LEU A 28 -4.73 23.35 7.33
N ASN A 29 -4.10 24.00 6.33
CA ASN A 29 -4.21 23.60 4.92
C ASN A 29 -3.78 22.15 4.62
N ASN A 30 -2.89 21.61 5.47
CA ASN A 30 -2.35 20.24 5.37
C ASN A 30 -2.95 19.26 6.39
N HIS A 31 -4.05 19.65 7.05
CA HIS A 31 -4.74 18.79 8.02
C HIS A 31 -6.16 18.48 7.56
N SER A 32 -6.59 17.24 7.76
CA SER A 32 -7.99 16.88 7.58
C SER A 32 -8.83 17.38 8.76
N VAL A 33 -10.11 17.68 8.50
CA VAL A 33 -11.08 17.98 9.56
C VAL A 33 -11.14 16.85 10.59
N LEU A 34 -11.08 15.61 10.12
CA LEU A 34 -11.12 14.42 10.98
C LEU A 34 -9.94 14.37 11.97
N SER A 35 -8.73 14.71 11.51
CA SER A 35 -7.54 14.74 12.39
C SER A 35 -7.60 15.85 13.44
N VAL A 36 -8.23 16.99 13.11
CA VAL A 36 -8.40 18.11 14.04
C VAL A 36 -9.45 17.79 15.09
N CYS A 37 -10.53 17.14 14.72
CA CYS A 37 -11.58 16.72 15.67
C CYS A 37 -11.03 15.85 16.81
N ARG A 38 -9.94 15.11 16.59
CA ARG A 38 -9.27 14.31 17.62
C ARG A 38 -8.18 15.02 18.40
N LYS A 39 -7.54 16.04 17.86
CA LYS A 39 -6.41 16.74 18.48
C LYS A 39 -6.79 17.64 19.68
N ALA A 40 -7.83 17.24 20.44
CA ALA A 40 -7.98 17.61 21.85
C ALA A 40 -8.34 19.06 22.23
N VAL A 41 -8.75 19.89 21.30
CA VAL A 41 -9.22 21.25 21.66
C VAL A 41 -10.75 21.27 21.79
N LEU A 42 -11.42 20.25 21.28
CA LEU A 42 -12.87 20.15 21.39
C LEU A 42 -13.24 19.53 22.72
N LYS A 43 -13.88 20.31 23.57
CA LYS A 43 -14.44 19.85 24.86
C LYS A 43 -15.63 18.88 24.69
N GLU A 44 -16.03 18.63 23.48
CA GLU A 44 -17.20 17.80 23.12
C GLU A 44 -16.72 16.64 22.28
N ASP A 45 -17.08 15.43 22.67
CA ASP A 45 -16.91 14.24 21.83
C ASP A 45 -17.95 14.29 20.70
N ILE A 46 -17.46 14.39 19.47
CA ILE A 46 -18.31 14.36 18.27
C ILE A 46 -18.33 12.91 17.79
N GLU A 47 -19.22 12.14 18.38
CA GLU A 47 -19.34 10.69 18.18
C GLU A 47 -19.15 10.24 16.72
N PRO A 48 -19.78 10.81 15.68
CA PRO A 48 -19.57 10.37 14.30
C PRO A 48 -18.10 10.53 13.81
N PHE A 49 -17.42 11.59 14.23
CA PHE A 49 -16.01 11.80 13.86
C PHE A 49 -15.08 10.89 14.63
N THR A 50 -15.35 10.68 15.92
CA THR A 50 -14.57 9.77 16.76
C THR A 50 -14.70 8.34 16.27
N THR A 51 -15.89 7.90 15.93
CA THR A 51 -16.16 6.57 15.37
C THR A 51 -15.44 6.37 14.03
N LEU A 52 -15.58 7.32 13.10
CA LEU A 52 -14.91 7.25 11.80
C LEU A 52 -13.39 7.27 11.93
N HIS A 53 -12.86 8.18 12.77
CA HIS A 53 -11.43 8.26 13.03
C HIS A 53 -10.89 6.94 13.59
N ASN A 54 -11.54 6.38 14.61
CA ASN A 54 -11.12 5.13 15.23
C ASN A 54 -11.20 3.98 14.24
N TYR A 55 -12.24 3.95 13.40
CA TYR A 55 -12.36 2.94 12.35
C TYR A 55 -11.18 3.02 11.36
N ILE A 56 -10.85 4.22 10.87
CA ILE A 56 -9.73 4.42 9.95
C ILE A 56 -8.41 4.03 10.64
N MET A 57 -8.14 4.54 11.85
CA MET A 57 -6.88 4.29 12.55
C MET A 57 -6.67 2.82 12.92
N ASN A 58 -7.74 2.06 13.13
CA ASN A 58 -7.66 0.67 13.51
C ASN A 58 -7.63 -0.29 12.30
N ASN A 59 -8.11 0.16 11.15
CA ASN A 59 -8.31 -0.73 9.99
C ASN A 59 -7.54 -0.26 8.75
N TYR A 60 -7.05 0.99 8.71
CA TYR A 60 -6.29 1.50 7.58
C TYR A 60 -4.80 1.22 7.76
N HIS A 61 -4.21 0.61 6.75
CA HIS A 61 -2.81 0.25 6.71
C HIS A 61 -2.19 0.73 5.39
N ASP A 62 -0.97 1.24 5.49
CA ASP A 62 -0.12 1.58 4.37
C ASP A 62 1.06 0.62 4.34
N VAL A 63 1.34 0.01 3.20
CA VAL A 63 2.40 -1.00 3.07
C VAL A 63 3.73 -0.37 2.64
N ASP A 64 3.72 0.85 2.11
CA ASP A 64 4.94 1.50 1.58
C ASP A 64 5.84 2.14 2.64
N GLY A 65 5.42 2.16 3.90
CA GLY A 65 6.25 2.65 5.00
C GLY A 65 7.42 1.71 5.31
N ASP A 66 8.64 2.10 4.97
CA ASP A 66 9.92 1.43 5.32
C ASP A 66 10.20 0.10 4.59
N MET A 67 10.59 0.20 3.34
CA MET A 67 10.88 -0.92 2.43
C MET A 67 12.03 -1.85 2.89
N ASP A 68 12.99 -1.41 3.71
CA ASP A 68 14.24 -2.15 3.86
C ASP A 68 14.34 -3.10 5.07
N ASN A 69 13.51 -2.98 6.11
CA ASN A 69 13.80 -3.68 7.38
C ASN A 69 12.73 -4.67 7.88
N GLY A 70 11.64 -4.87 7.17
CA GLY A 70 10.51 -5.65 7.73
C GLY A 70 10.31 -7.06 7.18
N LEU A 71 10.97 -7.44 6.08
CA LEU A 71 10.62 -8.67 5.37
C LEU A 71 10.99 -9.95 6.15
N ALA A 72 12.18 -9.97 6.77
CA ALA A 72 12.58 -11.07 7.63
C ALA A 72 11.68 -11.20 8.87
N GLU A 73 11.24 -10.07 9.43
CA GLU A 73 10.32 -10.02 10.56
C GLU A 73 8.92 -10.53 10.18
N ILE A 74 8.40 -10.12 9.02
CA ILE A 74 7.13 -10.61 8.46
C ILE A 74 7.19 -12.15 8.33
N LEU A 75 8.22 -12.67 7.66
CA LEU A 75 8.35 -14.11 7.41
C LEU A 75 8.61 -14.90 8.69
N THR A 76 9.40 -14.36 9.62
CA THR A 76 9.64 -15.00 10.92
C THR A 76 8.34 -15.05 11.75
N SER A 77 7.57 -13.97 11.74
CA SER A 77 6.25 -13.92 12.39
C SER A 77 5.27 -14.90 11.73
N ALA A 78 5.19 -14.89 10.41
CA ALA A 78 4.35 -15.81 9.65
C ALA A 78 4.74 -17.28 9.87
N TYR A 79 6.02 -17.57 10.03
CA TYR A 79 6.50 -18.93 10.29
C TYR A 79 6.05 -19.47 11.63
N LYS A 80 5.94 -18.62 12.66
CA LYS A 80 5.48 -18.98 14.01
C LYS A 80 3.98 -19.28 14.07
N ASP A 81 3.19 -18.62 13.25
CA ASP A 81 1.75 -18.88 13.12
C ASP A 81 1.47 -19.98 12.09
N LYS A 82 0.93 -21.11 12.53
CA LYS A 82 0.66 -22.27 11.67
C LYS A 82 -0.26 -21.95 10.47
N ARG A 83 -1.28 -21.10 10.69
CA ARG A 83 -2.24 -20.71 9.65
C ARG A 83 -1.61 -19.76 8.64
N LYS A 84 -0.91 -18.75 9.13
CA LYS A 84 -0.20 -17.77 8.31
C LYS A 84 0.94 -18.41 7.51
N ARG A 85 1.73 -19.29 8.13
CA ARG A 85 2.76 -20.07 7.46
C ARG A 85 2.20 -20.92 6.32
N LYS A 86 1.08 -21.62 6.55
CA LYS A 86 0.40 -22.40 5.51
C LYS A 86 -0.04 -21.51 4.33
N PHE A 87 -0.60 -20.35 4.62
CA PHE A 87 -1.00 -19.37 3.60
C PHE A 87 0.20 -18.91 2.76
N PHE A 88 1.27 -18.43 3.41
CA PHE A 88 2.48 -17.98 2.71
C PHE A 88 3.09 -19.09 1.84
N THR A 89 3.25 -20.29 2.39
CA THR A 89 3.79 -21.43 1.63
C THR A 89 2.92 -21.75 0.41
N GLN A 90 1.60 -21.73 0.55
CA GLN A 90 0.70 -21.96 -0.58
C GLN A 90 0.81 -20.88 -1.64
N MET A 91 0.86 -19.61 -1.23
CA MET A 91 0.94 -18.49 -2.16
C MET A 91 2.27 -18.46 -2.92
N LEU A 92 3.39 -18.74 -2.24
CA LEU A 92 4.71 -18.81 -2.87
C LEU A 92 4.78 -19.97 -3.89
N LYS A 93 4.23 -21.13 -3.57
CA LYS A 93 4.16 -22.26 -4.51
C LYS A 93 3.34 -21.95 -5.75
N LYS A 94 2.23 -21.23 -5.59
CA LYS A 94 1.32 -20.88 -6.69
C LYS A 94 1.81 -19.71 -7.54
N ALA A 95 2.79 -18.98 -7.07
CA ALA A 95 3.34 -17.80 -7.76
C ALA A 95 4.39 -18.15 -8.84
N ASP A 96 4.61 -19.44 -9.14
CA ASP A 96 5.62 -19.91 -10.10
C ASP A 96 7.05 -19.41 -9.81
N LEU A 97 7.37 -19.26 -8.52
CA LEU A 97 8.68 -18.82 -8.06
C LEU A 97 9.63 -20.00 -7.75
N ASN A 98 9.21 -21.23 -8.01
CA ASN A 98 9.91 -22.47 -7.64
C ASN A 98 10.23 -22.59 -6.14
N ILE A 99 9.59 -21.78 -5.29
CA ILE A 99 9.76 -21.80 -3.84
C ILE A 99 8.84 -22.87 -3.23
N MET A 100 9.43 -23.89 -2.62
CA MET A 100 8.69 -24.98 -1.98
C MET A 100 8.38 -24.70 -0.52
N GLU A 101 9.30 -24.06 0.17
CA GLU A 101 9.19 -23.74 1.59
C GLU A 101 10.11 -22.55 1.91
N TYR A 102 9.87 -21.92 3.05
CA TYR A 102 10.78 -20.95 3.63
C TYR A 102 11.00 -21.26 5.11
N ARG A 103 12.16 -20.90 5.62
CA ARG A 103 12.50 -21.08 7.05
C ARG A 103 13.32 -19.90 7.57
N PRO A 104 13.02 -19.42 8.78
CA PRO A 104 13.91 -18.50 9.48
C PRO A 104 15.19 -19.22 9.88
N ILE A 105 16.32 -18.56 9.66
CA ILE A 105 17.63 -18.93 10.19
C ILE A 105 17.97 -17.88 11.23
N ILE A 106 18.10 -18.30 12.48
CA ILE A 106 18.42 -17.42 13.59
C ILE A 106 19.88 -17.68 13.94
N GLU A 107 20.72 -16.69 13.68
CA GLU A 107 22.15 -16.74 14.01
C GLU A 107 22.45 -15.80 15.19
N ASP A 108 23.22 -16.29 16.15
CA ASP A 108 23.67 -15.45 17.23
C ASP A 108 24.61 -14.34 16.71
N ARG A 109 24.31 -13.11 17.06
CA ARG A 109 25.11 -11.95 16.70
C ARG A 109 25.88 -11.45 17.92
N VAL A 110 27.20 -11.45 17.83
CA VAL A 110 28.03 -10.81 18.84
C VAL A 110 28.09 -9.31 18.55
N ILE A 111 27.49 -8.51 19.43
CA ILE A 111 27.51 -7.06 19.34
C ILE A 111 28.68 -6.56 20.20
N PRO A 112 29.71 -5.93 19.60
CA PRO A 112 30.81 -5.34 20.36
C PRO A 112 30.31 -4.30 21.36
N GLN A 113 30.90 -4.28 22.55
CA GLN A 113 30.47 -3.39 23.62
C GLN A 113 30.55 -1.91 23.23
N GLU A 114 31.60 -1.51 22.52
CA GLU A 114 31.76 -0.15 22.01
C GLU A 114 30.63 0.25 21.05
N TYR A 115 30.21 -0.66 20.16
CA TYR A 115 29.08 -0.42 19.27
C TYR A 115 27.77 -0.25 20.05
N ARG A 116 27.52 -1.10 21.03
CA ARG A 116 26.35 -1.00 21.94
C ARG A 116 26.30 0.34 22.64
N GLU A 117 27.41 0.76 23.25
CA GLU A 117 27.48 2.04 23.96
C GLU A 117 27.28 3.24 23.05
N ARG A 118 27.76 3.17 21.79
CA ARG A 118 27.53 4.22 20.79
C ARG A 118 26.06 4.32 20.43
N ILE A 119 25.40 3.20 20.10
CA ILE A 119 23.99 3.20 19.71
C ILE A 119 23.08 3.66 20.84
N LEU A 120 23.36 3.31 22.08
CA LEU A 120 22.57 3.76 23.24
C LEU A 120 22.66 5.29 23.46
N LYS A 121 23.77 5.92 23.07
CA LYS A 121 23.95 7.37 23.15
C LYS A 121 23.39 8.14 21.96
N GLU A 122 23.12 7.47 20.84
CA GLU A 122 22.55 8.08 19.65
C GLU A 122 21.11 8.55 19.89
N ASN A 123 20.76 9.71 19.34
CA ASN A 123 19.40 10.26 19.41
C ASN A 123 18.53 9.71 18.29
N ILE A 124 18.31 8.39 18.30
CA ILE A 124 17.47 7.67 17.35
C ILE A 124 16.28 7.05 18.10
N PRO A 125 15.17 6.75 17.40
CA PRO A 125 14.00 6.09 18.00
C PRO A 125 14.36 4.80 18.72
N GLU A 126 13.75 4.52 19.88
CA GLU A 126 14.00 3.29 20.67
C GLU A 126 13.81 2.02 19.84
N ARG A 127 12.78 1.98 18.98
CA ARG A 127 12.56 0.85 18.06
C ARG A 127 13.78 0.58 17.17
N MET A 128 14.46 1.64 16.73
CA MET A 128 15.66 1.52 15.90
C MET A 128 16.85 1.02 16.73
N LYS A 129 16.98 1.44 18.00
CA LYS A 129 17.98 0.90 18.92
C LYS A 129 17.77 -0.59 19.16
N ASP A 130 16.53 -1.02 19.37
CA ASP A 130 16.17 -2.44 19.56
C ASP A 130 16.58 -3.28 18.35
N VAL A 131 16.36 -2.78 17.13
CA VAL A 131 16.79 -3.47 15.91
C VAL A 131 18.31 -3.55 15.82
N LEU A 132 19.01 -2.43 16.03
CA LEU A 132 20.48 -2.36 15.91
C LEU A 132 21.21 -3.18 17.00
N LEU A 133 20.61 -3.32 18.19
CA LEU A 133 21.14 -4.04 19.33
C LEU A 133 20.56 -5.44 19.50
N ARG A 134 19.81 -5.93 18.52
CA ARG A 134 19.27 -7.30 18.56
C ARG A 134 20.40 -8.32 18.60
N PRO A 135 20.38 -9.27 19.54
CA PRO A 135 21.46 -10.25 19.73
C PRO A 135 21.45 -11.36 18.68
N THR A 136 20.45 -11.38 17.80
CA THR A 136 20.31 -12.36 16.72
C THR A 136 20.25 -11.68 15.38
N ASN A 137 20.78 -12.33 14.37
CA ASN A 137 20.60 -11.95 12.98
C ASN A 137 19.57 -12.93 12.39
N ASP A 138 18.35 -12.44 12.20
CA ASP A 138 17.27 -13.26 11.65
C ASP A 138 17.35 -13.16 10.13
N THR A 139 17.77 -14.23 9.47
CA THR A 139 17.74 -14.36 8.02
C THR A 139 16.68 -15.37 7.59
N ILE A 140 16.27 -15.33 6.35
CA ILE A 140 15.28 -16.25 5.79
C ILE A 140 15.95 -17.01 4.65
N SER A 141 15.81 -18.33 4.67
CA SER A 141 16.20 -19.19 3.54
C SER A 141 14.94 -19.73 2.86
N PHE A 142 14.96 -19.75 1.54
CA PHE A 142 13.93 -20.32 0.69
C PHE A 142 14.44 -21.62 0.07
N LEU A 143 13.70 -22.70 0.27
CA LEU A 143 13.94 -23.98 -0.39
C LEU A 143 13.33 -23.91 -1.79
N ASN A 144 14.17 -24.00 -2.80
CA ASN A 144 13.79 -24.01 -4.19
C ASN A 144 13.96 -25.40 -4.79
N HIS A 145 13.10 -25.77 -5.74
CA HIS A 145 13.16 -27.02 -6.47
C HIS A 145 13.72 -26.81 -7.88
N SER A 146 14.54 -27.77 -8.34
CA SER A 146 14.94 -27.87 -9.74
C SER A 146 15.08 -29.33 -10.16
N ASP A 147 15.18 -29.59 -11.45
CA ASP A 147 15.40 -30.93 -12.01
C ASP A 147 16.72 -31.58 -11.50
N ASN A 148 17.67 -30.74 -11.06
CA ASN A 148 18.96 -31.20 -10.52
C ASN A 148 18.95 -31.38 -8.99
N GLY A 149 17.80 -31.22 -8.34
CA GLY A 149 17.60 -31.31 -6.91
C GLY A 149 17.23 -30.00 -6.24
N ASP A 150 17.00 -30.08 -4.94
CA ASP A 150 16.59 -28.94 -4.13
C ASP A 150 17.81 -28.12 -3.69
N PHE A 151 17.66 -26.82 -3.62
CA PHE A 151 18.70 -25.90 -3.17
C PHE A 151 18.08 -24.72 -2.39
N GLU A 152 18.89 -24.10 -1.56
CA GLU A 152 18.45 -22.97 -0.75
C GLU A 152 18.98 -21.65 -1.27
N ILE A 153 18.11 -20.65 -1.29
CA ILE A 153 18.45 -19.26 -1.64
C ILE A 153 18.11 -18.37 -0.45
N PRO A 154 19.08 -17.63 0.10
CA PRO A 154 18.80 -16.59 1.09
C PRO A 154 17.89 -15.50 0.54
N MET A 155 17.13 -14.86 1.44
CA MET A 155 16.19 -13.80 1.09
C MET A 155 16.85 -12.64 0.34
N GLU A 156 18.06 -12.29 0.72
CA GLU A 156 18.84 -11.19 0.14
C GLU A 156 19.19 -11.42 -1.33
N LEU A 157 19.21 -12.68 -1.75
CA LEU A 157 19.49 -13.08 -3.14
C LEU A 157 18.23 -13.29 -3.97
N GLN A 158 17.04 -13.15 -3.37
CA GLN A 158 15.79 -13.18 -4.10
C GLN A 158 15.62 -11.92 -4.96
N SER A 159 14.93 -12.07 -6.09
CA SER A 159 14.60 -10.92 -6.94
C SER A 159 13.77 -9.87 -6.19
N LYS A 160 13.87 -8.60 -6.60
CA LYS A 160 13.03 -7.53 -6.04
C LYS A 160 11.53 -7.85 -6.15
N GLY A 161 11.12 -8.41 -7.29
CA GLY A 161 9.72 -8.85 -7.48
C GLY A 161 9.30 -9.92 -6.49
N THR A 162 10.15 -10.92 -6.21
CA THR A 162 9.89 -11.93 -5.18
C THR A 162 9.76 -11.30 -3.80
N GLN A 163 10.66 -10.39 -3.45
CA GLN A 163 10.64 -9.69 -2.16
C GLN A 163 9.38 -8.81 -2.03
N LYS A 164 9.00 -8.07 -3.09
CA LYS A 164 7.77 -7.27 -3.11
C LYS A 164 6.54 -8.16 -2.98
N TYR A 165 6.49 -9.27 -3.70
CA TYR A 165 5.37 -10.20 -3.61
C TYR A 165 5.17 -10.73 -2.19
N ILE A 166 6.26 -11.16 -1.53
CA ILE A 166 6.21 -11.64 -0.15
C ILE A 166 5.66 -10.56 0.80
N ARG A 167 6.06 -9.31 0.62
CA ARG A 167 5.61 -8.18 1.43
C ARG A 167 4.10 -7.97 1.33
N ILE A 168 3.58 -7.96 0.10
CA ILE A 168 2.13 -7.77 -0.10
C ILE A 168 1.31 -9.00 0.31
N LEU A 169 1.91 -10.19 0.44
CA LEU A 169 1.22 -11.35 0.99
C LEU A 169 0.80 -11.18 2.45
N ASP A 170 1.54 -10.39 3.22
CA ASP A 170 1.18 -10.08 4.60
C ASP A 170 -0.15 -9.33 4.66
N ALA A 171 -0.24 -8.25 3.87
CA ALA A 171 -1.48 -7.49 3.72
C ALA A 171 -2.64 -8.36 3.18
N LEU A 172 -2.35 -9.23 2.22
CA LEU A 172 -3.36 -10.13 1.67
C LEU A 172 -3.89 -11.10 2.73
N TYR A 173 -3.00 -11.68 3.55
CA TYR A 173 -3.40 -12.57 4.65
C TYR A 173 -4.36 -11.86 5.60
N ASP A 174 -4.02 -10.64 6.02
CA ASP A 174 -4.85 -9.86 6.92
C ASP A 174 -6.23 -9.56 6.29
N MET A 175 -6.25 -9.13 5.02
CA MET A 175 -7.50 -8.81 4.30
C MET A 175 -8.41 -10.01 4.07
N VAL A 176 -7.88 -11.22 3.93
CA VAL A 176 -8.70 -12.43 3.75
C VAL A 176 -9.10 -13.09 5.07
N THR A 177 -8.50 -12.68 6.19
CA THR A 177 -8.79 -13.28 7.51
C THR A 177 -9.55 -12.36 8.45
N ALA A 178 -9.52 -11.04 8.22
CA ALA A 178 -10.19 -10.03 9.04
C ALA A 178 -10.67 -8.86 8.17
N THR A 179 -11.19 -7.80 8.81
CA THR A 179 -11.68 -6.60 8.11
C THR A 179 -10.62 -5.51 8.18
N HIS A 180 -10.01 -5.18 7.03
CA HIS A 180 -8.98 -4.15 6.93
C HIS A 180 -9.17 -3.29 5.68
N ILE A 181 -8.57 -2.10 5.69
CA ILE A 181 -8.44 -1.21 4.54
C ILE A 181 -6.95 -1.07 4.26
N TYR A 182 -6.50 -1.57 3.12
CA TYR A 182 -5.12 -1.44 2.68
C TYR A 182 -4.99 -0.47 1.52
N TYR A 183 -3.98 0.39 1.61
CA TYR A 183 -3.50 1.22 0.53
C TYR A 183 -2.16 0.69 0.05
N LEU A 184 -2.05 0.39 -1.24
CA LEU A 184 -0.83 -0.08 -1.88
C LEU A 184 -0.49 0.86 -3.03
N ASP A 185 0.59 1.60 -2.87
CA ASP A 185 1.07 2.51 -3.91
C ASP A 185 1.92 1.73 -4.93
N GLU A 186 1.76 2.08 -6.20
CA GLU A 186 2.47 1.46 -7.34
C GLU A 186 2.53 -0.08 -7.27
N LEU A 187 1.38 -0.71 -7.01
CA LEU A 187 1.31 -2.17 -6.78
C LEU A 187 1.90 -3.00 -7.92
N GLY A 188 1.90 -2.51 -9.16
CA GLY A 188 2.45 -3.22 -10.33
C GLY A 188 3.97 -3.11 -10.49
N GLU A 189 4.64 -2.22 -9.75
CA GLU A 189 6.08 -2.05 -9.86
C GLU A 189 6.83 -3.32 -9.43
N ASP A 190 7.87 -3.69 -10.17
CA ASP A 190 8.68 -4.91 -9.96
C ASP A 190 7.93 -6.26 -10.01
N LEU A 191 6.62 -6.28 -10.23
CA LEU A 191 5.83 -7.51 -10.34
C LEU A 191 5.50 -7.86 -11.79
N HIS A 192 5.62 -9.15 -12.13
CA HIS A 192 5.07 -9.61 -13.39
C HIS A 192 3.55 -9.41 -13.39
N TYR A 193 2.99 -8.98 -14.52
CA TYR A 193 1.58 -8.69 -14.66
C TYR A 193 0.66 -9.84 -14.20
N ASP A 194 0.97 -11.09 -14.60
CA ASP A 194 0.15 -12.24 -14.22
C ASP A 194 0.17 -12.49 -12.71
N LEU A 195 1.29 -12.21 -12.04
CA LEU A 195 1.40 -12.33 -10.60
C LEU A 195 0.60 -11.24 -9.88
N LEU A 196 0.64 -10.00 -10.38
CA LEU A 196 -0.20 -8.92 -9.91
C LEU A 196 -1.68 -9.26 -10.05
N PHE A 197 -2.07 -9.74 -11.23
CA PHE A 197 -3.46 -10.11 -11.50
C PHE A 197 -3.91 -11.29 -10.64
N TYR A 198 -3.05 -12.28 -10.45
CA TYR A 198 -3.30 -13.39 -9.53
C TYR A 198 -3.53 -12.91 -8.09
N TYR A 199 -2.69 -11.99 -7.59
CA TYR A 199 -2.85 -11.38 -6.27
C TYR A 199 -4.22 -10.70 -6.12
N LEU A 200 -4.62 -9.88 -7.08
CA LEU A 200 -5.91 -9.18 -7.07
C LEU A 200 -7.09 -10.17 -7.09
N ASN A 201 -7.01 -11.24 -7.89
CA ASN A 201 -8.04 -12.27 -7.89
C ASN A 201 -8.14 -13.00 -6.55
N VAL A 202 -7.00 -13.34 -5.93
CA VAL A 202 -7.03 -13.96 -4.60
C VAL A 202 -7.73 -13.05 -3.60
N PHE A 203 -7.45 -11.76 -3.61
CA PHE A 203 -8.15 -10.78 -2.78
C PHE A 203 -9.65 -10.77 -3.05
N ILE A 204 -10.06 -10.59 -4.31
CA ILE A 204 -11.47 -10.41 -4.71
C ILE A 204 -12.31 -11.65 -4.38
N PHE A 205 -11.77 -12.85 -4.58
CA PHE A 205 -12.51 -14.09 -4.37
C PHE A 205 -12.46 -14.65 -2.93
N ASN A 206 -11.60 -14.10 -2.06
CA ASN A 206 -11.43 -14.62 -0.71
C ASN A 206 -11.64 -13.57 0.40
N SER A 207 -11.92 -12.31 0.05
CA SER A 207 -12.16 -11.25 1.03
C SER A 207 -13.59 -10.72 0.90
N ASP A 208 -14.35 -10.77 2.00
CA ASP A 208 -15.76 -10.33 2.01
C ASP A 208 -15.95 -8.90 2.55
N LYS A 209 -15.04 -8.41 3.40
CA LYS A 209 -15.26 -7.20 4.21
C LYS A 209 -14.14 -6.18 4.14
N SER A 210 -12.99 -6.56 3.56
CA SER A 210 -11.85 -5.66 3.45
C SER A 210 -11.95 -4.80 2.20
N GLN A 211 -11.24 -3.69 2.20
CA GLN A 211 -11.09 -2.79 1.07
C GLN A 211 -9.62 -2.69 0.67
N LEU A 212 -9.35 -2.85 -0.61
CA LEU A 212 -8.04 -2.64 -1.19
C LEU A 212 -8.09 -1.43 -2.12
N ILE A 213 -7.26 -0.43 -1.83
CA ILE A 213 -7.06 0.78 -2.64
C ILE A 213 -5.65 0.67 -3.22
N ILE A 214 -5.54 0.73 -4.54
CA ILE A 214 -4.25 0.64 -5.22
C ILE A 214 -4.03 1.81 -6.16
N THR A 215 -2.79 2.23 -6.31
CA THR A 215 -2.35 2.97 -7.48
C THR A 215 -1.52 2.05 -8.37
N SER A 216 -1.59 2.25 -9.68
CA SER A 216 -0.81 1.45 -10.62
C SER A 216 -0.63 2.18 -11.94
N GLN A 217 0.54 2.05 -12.53
CA GLN A 217 0.83 2.45 -13.91
C GLN A 217 0.61 1.28 -14.89
N GLU A 218 0.28 0.10 -14.39
CA GLU A 218 0.04 -1.10 -15.20
C GLU A 218 -1.32 -1.03 -15.89
N THR A 219 -1.31 -0.54 -17.13
CA THR A 219 -2.53 -0.27 -17.90
C THR A 219 -3.23 -1.51 -18.41
N THR A 220 -2.53 -2.67 -18.47
CA THR A 220 -3.13 -3.94 -18.90
C THR A 220 -4.20 -4.44 -17.92
N LEU A 221 -4.19 -3.98 -16.66
CA LEU A 221 -5.29 -4.21 -15.72
C LEU A 221 -6.65 -3.76 -16.28
N LEU A 222 -6.67 -2.68 -17.07
CA LEU A 222 -7.89 -2.16 -17.69
C LEU A 222 -8.47 -3.10 -18.77
N SER A 223 -7.73 -4.12 -19.22
CA SER A 223 -8.21 -5.11 -20.16
C SER A 223 -9.03 -6.22 -19.52
N GLN A 224 -8.98 -6.36 -18.18
CA GLN A 224 -9.64 -7.44 -17.47
C GLN A 224 -11.16 -7.26 -17.43
N ASP A 225 -11.90 -8.35 -17.62
CA ASP A 225 -13.37 -8.34 -17.64
C ASP A 225 -13.93 -7.82 -16.32
N LEU A 226 -13.38 -8.27 -15.20
CA LEU A 226 -13.80 -7.83 -13.87
C LEU A 226 -13.72 -6.30 -13.70
N ILE A 227 -12.68 -5.67 -14.22
CA ILE A 227 -12.49 -4.22 -14.21
C ILE A 227 -13.48 -3.54 -15.17
N ASN A 228 -13.68 -4.11 -16.37
CA ASN A 228 -14.61 -3.58 -17.35
C ASN A 228 -16.08 -3.66 -16.89
N GLU A 229 -16.44 -4.69 -16.12
CA GLU A 229 -17.76 -4.84 -15.51
C GLU A 229 -17.98 -3.89 -14.33
N ASN A 230 -16.91 -3.55 -13.60
CA ASN A 230 -16.94 -2.72 -12.39
C ASN A 230 -16.22 -1.38 -12.57
N ARG A 231 -16.46 -0.67 -13.66
CA ARG A 231 -15.76 0.58 -14.05
C ARG A 231 -15.77 1.68 -12.98
N GLY A 232 -16.79 1.68 -12.12
CA GLY A 232 -16.88 2.63 -11.01
C GLY A 232 -15.83 2.44 -9.92
N THR A 233 -15.09 1.34 -9.93
CA THR A 233 -13.96 1.10 -9.02
C THR A 233 -12.64 1.70 -9.55
N VAL A 234 -12.61 2.10 -10.82
CA VAL A 234 -11.41 2.66 -11.47
C VAL A 234 -11.48 4.19 -11.45
N TRP A 235 -10.39 4.81 -11.08
CA TRP A 235 -10.22 6.24 -11.11
C TRP A 235 -9.02 6.61 -11.98
N PHE A 236 -9.22 7.57 -12.89
CA PHE A 236 -8.18 8.15 -13.69
C PHE A 236 -7.75 9.46 -13.05
N VAL A 237 -6.45 9.65 -12.87
CA VAL A 237 -5.88 10.85 -12.27
C VAL A 237 -5.08 11.58 -13.33
N ASP A 238 -5.47 12.79 -13.62
CA ASP A 238 -4.83 13.66 -14.61
C ASP A 238 -4.23 14.89 -13.92
N LYS A 239 -3.14 15.39 -14.44
CA LYS A 239 -2.51 16.61 -13.96
C LYS A 239 -2.83 17.75 -14.90
N ASN A 240 -3.59 18.73 -14.42
CA ASN A 240 -3.88 19.95 -15.18
C ASN A 240 -2.60 20.77 -15.33
N HIS A 241 -2.15 20.97 -16.57
CA HIS A 241 -0.90 21.67 -16.87
C HIS A 241 -0.92 23.18 -16.57
N VAL A 242 -2.13 23.78 -16.54
CA VAL A 242 -2.28 25.21 -16.27
C VAL A 242 -2.30 25.49 -14.78
N THR A 243 -3.03 24.68 -14.02
CA THR A 243 -3.23 24.89 -12.58
C THR A 243 -2.31 24.04 -11.71
N ALA A 244 -1.61 23.06 -12.29
CA ALA A 244 -0.83 22.04 -11.61
C ALA A 244 -1.64 21.24 -10.56
N SER A 245 -2.97 21.25 -10.65
CA SER A 245 -3.85 20.47 -9.78
C SER A 245 -4.10 19.09 -10.37
N SER A 246 -4.39 18.11 -9.50
CA SER A 246 -4.84 16.78 -9.92
C SER A 246 -6.36 16.80 -10.13
N GLU A 247 -6.79 16.22 -11.23
CA GLU A 247 -8.19 16.01 -11.58
C GLU A 247 -8.50 14.51 -11.53
N TYR A 248 -9.62 14.14 -10.92
CA TYR A 248 -10.01 12.74 -10.70
C TYR A 248 -11.28 12.45 -11.48
N SER A 249 -11.22 11.43 -12.33
CA SER A 249 -12.36 11.00 -13.14
C SER A 249 -12.64 9.51 -12.92
N ARG A 250 -13.88 9.20 -12.56
CA ARG A 250 -14.28 7.81 -12.34
C ARG A 250 -14.55 7.10 -13.66
N GLY A 251 -14.17 5.84 -13.81
CA GLY A 251 -14.22 5.10 -15.07
C GLY A 251 -15.61 4.93 -15.67
N ASP A 252 -16.67 4.99 -14.87
CA ASP A 252 -18.06 4.96 -15.34
C ASP A 252 -18.62 6.35 -15.73
N SER A 253 -17.94 7.44 -15.36
CA SER A 253 -18.38 8.81 -15.69
C SER A 253 -18.18 9.21 -17.16
N PHE A 254 -17.37 8.46 -17.90
CA PHE A 254 -17.07 8.77 -19.31
C PHE A 254 -18.17 8.40 -20.30
N GLY A 255 -19.27 7.83 -19.86
CA GLY A 255 -20.40 7.44 -20.75
C GLY A 255 -20.04 6.40 -21.79
N LEU A 256 -19.02 5.59 -21.57
CA LEU A 256 -18.61 4.54 -22.50
C LEU A 256 -19.69 3.45 -22.62
N HIS A 257 -20.02 3.08 -23.86
CA HIS A 257 -20.89 1.94 -24.09
C HIS A 257 -20.30 0.66 -23.43
N LYS A 258 -21.17 -0.23 -22.92
CA LYS A 258 -20.77 -1.43 -22.18
C LYS A 258 -19.76 -2.31 -22.93
N ASN A 259 -19.85 -2.39 -24.25
CA ASN A 259 -18.99 -3.22 -25.10
C ASN A 259 -17.63 -2.56 -25.42
N LEU A 260 -17.39 -1.31 -25.00
CA LEU A 260 -16.10 -0.64 -25.21
C LEU A 260 -15.16 -0.98 -24.07
N SER A 261 -13.97 -1.48 -24.39
CA SER A 261 -12.91 -1.75 -23.42
C SER A 261 -12.36 -0.46 -22.82
N LEU A 262 -12.21 -0.42 -21.49
CA LEU A 262 -11.49 0.66 -20.80
C LEU A 262 -10.06 0.78 -21.33
N TYR A 263 -9.37 -0.35 -21.50
CA TYR A 263 -8.01 -0.38 -22.03
C TYR A 263 -7.88 0.30 -23.38
N ASN A 264 -8.73 -0.07 -24.35
CA ASN A 264 -8.71 0.53 -25.68
C ASN A 264 -9.08 2.01 -25.64
N SER A 265 -10.05 2.40 -24.81
CA SER A 265 -10.46 3.79 -24.63
C SER A 265 -9.33 4.63 -24.00
N TYR A 266 -8.61 4.08 -23.03
CA TYR A 266 -7.43 4.70 -22.44
C TYR A 266 -6.31 4.86 -23.46
N ARG A 267 -5.99 3.81 -24.23
CA ARG A 267 -4.93 3.85 -25.25
C ARG A 267 -5.12 4.96 -26.29
N VAL A 268 -6.35 5.22 -26.70
CA VAL A 268 -6.66 6.31 -27.65
C VAL A 268 -6.87 7.68 -26.98
N GLY A 269 -6.59 7.80 -25.66
CA GLY A 269 -6.62 9.05 -24.92
C GLY A 269 -8.01 9.57 -24.53
N ARG A 270 -9.06 8.72 -24.62
CA ARG A 270 -10.44 9.12 -24.27
C ARG A 270 -10.68 9.32 -22.78
N LEU A 271 -9.83 8.76 -21.95
CA LEU A 271 -10.01 8.73 -20.50
C LEU A 271 -9.05 9.68 -19.75
N GLY A 272 -8.23 10.45 -20.47
CA GLY A 272 -7.16 11.24 -19.86
C GLY A 272 -6.09 10.38 -19.19
N ALA A 273 -5.43 10.92 -18.17
CA ALA A 273 -4.40 10.29 -17.36
C ALA A 273 -3.24 9.68 -18.18
N LYS A 274 -2.92 10.31 -19.32
CA LYS A 274 -1.78 9.95 -20.17
C LYS A 274 -0.76 11.07 -20.14
N PRO A 275 0.54 10.75 -20.14
CA PRO A 275 1.56 11.78 -20.25
C PRO A 275 1.47 12.48 -21.62
N GLU A 276 1.49 13.80 -21.61
CA GLU A 276 1.65 14.61 -22.81
C GLU A 276 3.15 14.74 -23.14
N LEU A 277 3.61 13.87 -24.01
CA LEU A 277 5.03 13.85 -24.41
C LEU A 277 5.29 14.94 -25.44
N GLY A 278 6.39 15.67 -25.27
CA GLY A 278 6.88 16.67 -26.21
C GLY A 278 7.55 16.05 -27.44
N SER A 279 8.26 16.90 -28.21
CA SER A 279 9.05 16.45 -29.35
C SER A 279 10.16 15.47 -28.91
N ILE A 280 10.40 14.48 -29.77
CA ILE A 280 11.55 13.57 -29.62
C ILE A 280 12.88 14.20 -30.10
N PHE A 281 12.80 15.35 -30.76
CA PHE A 281 13.97 16.07 -31.24
C PHE A 281 14.47 17.00 -30.12
N ILE A 282 15.76 16.91 -29.87
CA ILE A 282 16.47 17.75 -28.91
C ILE A 282 17.23 18.81 -29.72
N ASP A 283 16.94 20.06 -29.47
CA ASP A 283 17.72 21.18 -29.96
C ASP A 283 18.80 21.51 -28.91
N LEU A 284 20.06 21.34 -29.28
CA LEU A 284 21.21 21.62 -28.41
C LEU A 284 21.97 22.87 -28.85
N ASP A 285 21.51 23.50 -29.91
CA ASP A 285 22.14 24.71 -30.47
C ASP A 285 21.45 25.95 -29.87
N ASP A 286 22.02 26.50 -28.80
CA ASP A 286 21.78 27.84 -28.26
C ASP A 286 23.00 28.76 -28.58
#